data_f8a09b2cdfb53fae5d663da5ae0ab058
#
_entry.id   f8a09b2cdfb53fae5d663da5ae0ab058
#
_cell.length_a   1.000
_cell.length_b   1.000
_cell.length_c   1.000
_cell.angle_alpha   90.00
_cell.angle_beta   90.00
_cell.angle_gamma   90.00
#
_symmetry.space_group_name_H-M   'P 1'
#
loop_
_entity.id
_entity.type
_entity.pdbx_description
1 polymer ?
#
loop_
_entity_poly.entity_id
_entity_poly.type
_entity_poly.pdbx_seq_one_letter_code
_entity_poly.pdbx_strand_id
1 'polypeptide(L)'
;DPMFSAENFMAFSKEVFIKLQAAWTDRKWEEIRPFESNELFEQHSKQLQQYIDTKRINIVDRVSVRKTYLNSFTQDGDKETLKMTLKAVMKDYIINEETKEVLEGNPNQDMYMVYTLTFIRKAGVKTVEGTDKKSTTNCPNCGAPTNITSSGKCEYCGSVITTGEYDWVLSNLEGHPGM
;
A
#
# COMPACT_ATOMS: atom_id res chain seq x y z
N ASP A 1 -18.21 -10.63 9.58
CA ASP A 1 -18.09 -10.51 8.13
C ASP A 1 -17.97 -11.91 7.50
N PRO A 2 -19.06 -12.45 6.90
CA PRO A 2 -19.06 -13.83 6.40
C PRO A 2 -18.20 -14.05 5.17
N MET A 3 -17.85 -12.98 4.46
CA MET A 3 -16.99 -13.08 3.27
C MET A 3 -15.51 -12.84 3.57
N PHE A 4 -15.18 -12.50 4.81
CA PHE A 4 -13.79 -12.27 5.18
C PHE A 4 -13.03 -13.59 5.24
N SER A 5 -11.87 -13.61 4.62
CA SER A 5 -10.94 -14.74 4.67
C SER A 5 -9.55 -14.20 5.01
N ALA A 6 -8.96 -14.73 6.08
CA ALA A 6 -7.59 -14.35 6.46
C ALA A 6 -6.60 -14.67 5.35
N GLU A 7 -6.78 -15.79 4.69
CA GLU A 7 -5.93 -16.20 3.56
C GLU A 7 -6.01 -15.20 2.40
N ASN A 8 -7.24 -14.81 2.01
CA ASN A 8 -7.44 -13.83 0.94
C ASN A 8 -6.92 -12.47 1.34
N PHE A 9 -7.08 -12.08 2.60
CA PHE A 9 -6.55 -10.82 3.09
C PHE A 9 -5.02 -10.81 3.06
N MET A 10 -4.37 -11.93 3.43
CA MET A 10 -2.92 -12.02 3.35
C MET A 10 -2.43 -11.91 1.91
N ALA A 11 -3.11 -12.54 0.96
CA ALA A 11 -2.78 -12.41 -0.46
C ALA A 11 -2.94 -10.96 -0.94
N PHE A 12 -4.01 -10.29 -0.53
CA PHE A 12 -4.24 -8.87 -0.84
C PHE A 12 -3.12 -8.00 -0.26
N SER A 13 -2.73 -8.20 0.99
CA SER A 13 -1.69 -7.40 1.64
C SER A 13 -0.33 -7.58 0.99
N LYS A 14 0.02 -8.79 0.59
CA LYS A 14 1.25 -9.06 -0.16
C LYS A 14 1.26 -8.30 -1.48
N GLU A 15 0.16 -8.32 -2.18
CA GLU A 15 0.02 -7.64 -3.45
C GLU A 15 0.14 -6.12 -3.30
N VAL A 16 -0.53 -5.55 -2.29
CA VAL A 16 -0.42 -4.12 -1.98
C VAL A 16 1.03 -3.76 -1.69
N PHE A 17 1.70 -4.56 -0.86
CA PHE A 17 3.10 -4.32 -0.49
C PHE A 17 4.03 -4.31 -1.71
N ILE A 18 3.89 -5.29 -2.60
CA ILE A 18 4.73 -5.41 -3.80
C ILE A 18 4.47 -4.23 -4.74
N LYS A 19 3.21 -3.87 -4.95
CA LYS A 19 2.85 -2.72 -5.79
C LYS A 19 3.39 -1.41 -5.24
N LEU A 20 3.32 -1.26 -3.93
CA LEU A 20 3.81 -0.08 -3.24
C LEU A 20 5.32 0.09 -3.44
N GLN A 21 6.09 -0.98 -3.32
CA GLN A 21 7.52 -0.93 -3.53
C GLN A 21 7.87 -0.63 -5.00
N ALA A 22 7.14 -1.21 -5.94
CA ALA A 22 7.35 -0.93 -7.36
C ALA A 22 7.03 0.53 -7.72
N ALA A 23 5.91 1.05 -7.22
CA ALA A 23 5.51 2.43 -7.47
C ALA A 23 6.50 3.43 -6.85
N TRP A 24 7.08 3.08 -5.70
CA TRP A 24 8.10 3.89 -5.04
C TRP A 24 9.36 3.98 -5.89
N THR A 25 9.87 2.85 -6.35
CA THR A 25 11.05 2.80 -7.21
C THR A 25 10.83 3.51 -8.54
N ASP A 26 9.67 3.29 -9.16
CA ASP A 26 9.31 3.89 -10.44
C ASP A 26 8.89 5.34 -10.31
N ARG A 27 8.71 5.84 -9.11
CA ARG A 27 8.25 7.20 -8.80
C ARG A 27 6.89 7.50 -9.42
N LYS A 28 5.99 6.50 -9.39
CA LYS A 28 4.61 6.59 -9.90
C LYS A 28 3.64 6.41 -8.74
N TRP A 29 3.72 7.31 -7.76
CA TRP A 29 3.01 7.13 -6.50
C TRP A 29 1.50 7.24 -6.63
N GLU A 30 1.01 7.94 -7.62
CA GLU A 30 -0.44 8.05 -7.88
C GLU A 30 -1.10 6.69 -8.10
N GLU A 31 -0.35 5.67 -8.50
CA GLU A 31 -0.87 4.31 -8.68
C GLU A 31 -1.24 3.65 -7.35
N ILE A 32 -0.74 4.16 -6.24
CA ILE A 32 -0.98 3.62 -4.91
C ILE A 32 -2.21 4.26 -4.25
N ARG A 33 -2.73 5.34 -4.83
CA ARG A 33 -3.84 6.09 -4.24
C ARG A 33 -5.01 5.22 -3.76
N PRO A 34 -5.46 4.18 -4.51
CA PRO A 34 -6.57 3.37 -4.05
C PRO A 34 -6.29 2.50 -2.82
N PHE A 35 -5.02 2.31 -2.48
CA PHE A 35 -4.62 1.35 -1.45
C PHE A 35 -4.25 2.01 -0.13
N GLU A 36 -4.09 3.33 -0.10
CA GLU A 36 -3.66 4.06 1.08
C GLU A 36 -4.71 5.05 1.56
N SER A 37 -4.72 5.30 2.88
CA SER A 37 -5.50 6.41 3.43
C SER A 37 -4.96 7.74 2.89
N ASN A 38 -5.79 8.78 2.95
CA ASN A 38 -5.38 10.12 2.49
C ASN A 38 -4.10 10.60 3.17
N GLU A 39 -4.03 10.43 4.49
CA GLU A 39 -2.90 10.89 5.29
C GLU A 39 -1.62 10.16 4.94
N LEU A 40 -1.69 8.84 4.79
CA LEU A 40 -0.51 8.05 4.44
C LEU A 40 -0.05 8.33 3.03
N PHE A 41 -0.98 8.47 2.09
CA PHE A 41 -0.65 8.81 0.71
C PHE A 41 0.09 10.14 0.64
N GLU A 42 -0.40 11.17 1.35
CA GLU A 42 0.27 12.46 1.37
C GLU A 42 1.66 12.39 2.01
N GLN A 43 1.79 11.66 3.11
CA GLN A 43 3.08 11.47 3.77
C GLN A 43 4.10 10.82 2.84
N HIS A 44 3.72 9.75 2.19
CA HIS A 44 4.60 9.04 1.25
C HIS A 44 4.89 9.88 0.01
N SER A 45 3.91 10.63 -0.47
CA SER A 45 4.10 11.54 -1.62
C SER A 45 5.16 12.60 -1.33
N LYS A 46 5.13 13.17 -0.13
CA LYS A 46 6.12 14.16 0.28
C LYS A 46 7.52 13.56 0.40
N GLN A 47 7.61 12.36 0.97
CA GLN A 47 8.89 11.66 1.09
C GLN A 47 9.48 11.34 -0.28
N LEU A 48 8.65 10.85 -1.20
CA LEU A 48 9.08 10.52 -2.55
C LEU A 48 9.49 11.79 -3.31
N GLN A 49 8.78 12.90 -3.10
CA GLN A 49 9.11 14.17 -3.74
C GLN A 49 10.52 14.64 -3.37
N GLN A 50 10.97 14.38 -2.14
CA GLN A 50 12.33 14.71 -1.73
C GLN A 50 13.36 13.95 -2.55
N TYR A 51 13.10 12.70 -2.88
CA TYR A 51 13.97 11.93 -3.77
C TYR A 51 14.01 12.53 -5.17
N ILE A 52 12.85 12.90 -5.69
CA ILE A 52 12.75 13.53 -7.02
C ILE A 52 13.52 14.85 -7.03
N ASP A 53 13.32 15.71 -6.04
CA ASP A 53 13.94 17.02 -5.96
C ASP A 53 15.47 16.95 -5.82
N THR A 54 15.97 15.92 -5.18
CA THR A 54 17.41 15.71 -4.99
C THR A 54 18.01 14.76 -6.03
N LYS A 55 17.24 14.40 -7.05
CA LYS A 55 17.68 13.55 -8.17
C LYS A 55 18.22 12.20 -7.72
N ARG A 56 17.53 11.60 -6.75
CA ARG A 56 17.84 10.28 -6.22
C ARG A 56 16.70 9.32 -6.51
N ILE A 57 17.05 8.07 -6.70
CA ILE A 57 16.05 7.00 -6.84
C ILE A 57 16.34 5.96 -5.77
N ASN A 58 15.34 5.62 -4.99
CA ASN A 58 15.43 4.49 -4.08
C ASN A 58 14.99 3.23 -4.83
N ILE A 59 15.96 2.38 -5.12
CA ILE A 59 15.71 1.13 -5.81
C ILE A 59 15.36 0.07 -4.77
N VAL A 60 14.15 -0.44 -4.86
CA VAL A 60 13.72 -1.61 -4.09
C VAL A 60 13.42 -2.70 -5.10
N ASP A 61 14.27 -3.71 -5.15
CA ASP A 61 14.27 -4.72 -6.20
C ASP A 61 14.23 -6.12 -5.62
N ARG A 62 13.75 -7.06 -6.41
CA ARG A 62 13.69 -8.49 -6.07
C ARG A 62 12.98 -8.73 -4.75
N VAL A 63 11.83 -8.07 -4.58
CA VAL A 63 11.02 -8.19 -3.37
C VAL A 63 10.44 -9.61 -3.30
N SER A 64 10.74 -10.30 -2.20
CA SER A 64 10.20 -11.62 -1.92
C SER A 64 9.57 -11.62 -0.53
N VAL A 65 8.25 -11.77 -0.50
CA VAL A 65 7.52 -11.85 0.77
C VAL A 65 7.66 -13.27 1.30
N ARG A 66 8.25 -13.40 2.48
CA ARG A 66 8.57 -14.69 3.09
C ARG A 66 7.50 -15.18 4.04
N LYS A 67 6.87 -14.26 4.78
CA LYS A 67 5.89 -14.64 5.80
C LYS A 67 4.93 -13.48 6.03
N THR A 68 3.66 -13.82 6.24
CA THR A 68 2.64 -12.86 6.66
C THR A 68 1.78 -13.49 7.76
N TYR A 69 1.37 -12.68 8.73
CA TYR A 69 0.41 -13.14 9.74
C TYR A 69 -0.35 -11.96 10.34
N LEU A 70 -1.58 -12.25 10.77
CA LEU A 70 -2.41 -11.26 11.45
C LEU A 70 -1.97 -11.11 12.90
N ASN A 71 -1.91 -9.87 13.38
CA ASN A 71 -1.57 -9.56 14.75
C ASN A 71 -2.82 -9.27 15.57
N SER A 72 -3.71 -8.40 15.08
CA SER A 72 -4.89 -7.98 15.82
C SER A 72 -5.96 -7.43 14.91
N PHE A 73 -7.19 -7.51 15.38
CA PHE A 73 -8.34 -6.83 14.81
C PHE A 73 -9.03 -6.09 15.96
N THR A 74 -9.28 -4.81 15.78
CA THR A 74 -9.97 -3.99 16.78
C THR A 74 -11.03 -3.14 16.10
N GLN A 75 -12.04 -2.77 16.88
CA GLN A 75 -13.07 -1.83 16.47
C GLN A 75 -13.15 -0.73 17.50
N ASP A 76 -13.04 0.52 17.06
CA ASP A 76 -13.12 1.70 17.91
C ASP A 76 -14.10 2.67 17.27
N GLY A 77 -15.28 2.79 17.87
CA GLY A 77 -16.36 3.58 17.31
C GLY A 77 -16.80 3.04 15.96
N ASP A 78 -16.73 3.87 14.93
CA ASP A 78 -17.10 3.51 13.57
C ASP A 78 -15.91 3.07 12.71
N LYS A 79 -14.75 2.82 13.34
CA LYS A 79 -13.53 2.43 12.62
C LYS A 79 -13.09 1.04 13.03
N GLU A 80 -12.83 0.20 12.03
CA GLU A 80 -12.19 -1.11 12.21
C GLU A 80 -10.72 -1.00 11.84
N THR A 81 -9.85 -1.62 12.64
CA THR A 81 -8.41 -1.62 12.43
C THR A 81 -7.88 -3.04 12.45
N LEU A 82 -7.10 -3.38 11.44
CA LEU A 82 -6.46 -4.68 11.34
C LEU A 82 -4.96 -4.47 11.21
N LYS A 83 -4.19 -5.09 12.09
CA LYS A 83 -2.73 -5.03 12.05
C LYS A 83 -2.16 -6.39 11.68
N MET A 84 -1.13 -6.36 10.85
CA MET A 84 -0.46 -7.56 10.41
C MET A 84 1.04 -7.35 10.31
N THR A 85 1.78 -8.45 10.31
CA THR A 85 3.22 -8.46 10.10
C THR A 85 3.53 -9.12 8.77
N LEU A 86 4.49 -8.53 8.05
CA LEU A 86 4.98 -9.04 6.77
C LEU A 86 6.50 -9.06 6.83
N LYS A 87 7.07 -10.23 6.54
CA LYS A 87 8.54 -10.38 6.47
C LYS A 87 8.94 -10.56 5.02
N ALA A 88 9.93 -9.80 4.59
CA ALA A 88 10.36 -9.79 3.19
C ALA A 88 11.88 -9.70 3.08
N VAL A 89 12.37 -10.14 1.93
CA VAL A 89 13.77 -9.98 1.52
C VAL A 89 13.77 -9.17 0.24
N MET A 90 14.69 -8.22 0.14
CA MET A 90 14.76 -7.35 -1.03
C MET A 90 16.17 -6.79 -1.19
N LYS A 91 16.43 -6.23 -2.35
CA LYS A 91 17.56 -5.33 -2.54
C LYS A 91 17.06 -3.92 -2.33
N ASP A 92 17.75 -3.13 -1.51
CA ASP A 92 17.32 -1.78 -1.19
C ASP A 92 18.55 -0.86 -1.18
N TYR A 93 18.61 0.05 -2.13
CA TYR A 93 19.73 0.97 -2.26
C TYR A 93 19.27 2.25 -2.95
N ILE A 94 20.11 3.29 -2.89
CA ILE A 94 19.80 4.61 -3.48
C ILE A 94 20.85 4.92 -4.53
N ILE A 95 20.40 5.36 -5.70
CA ILE A 95 21.28 5.75 -6.79
C ILE A 95 21.05 7.22 -7.18
N ASN A 96 22.07 7.79 -7.83
CA ASN A 96 21.93 9.07 -8.51
C ASN A 96 21.11 8.88 -9.79
N GLU A 97 20.10 9.71 -9.99
CA GLU A 97 19.19 9.61 -11.13
C GLU A 97 19.92 9.72 -12.48
N GLU A 98 20.92 10.60 -12.56
CA GLU A 98 21.62 10.89 -13.81
C GLU A 98 22.78 9.94 -14.06
N THR A 99 23.65 9.73 -13.07
CA THR A 99 24.87 8.94 -13.21
C THR A 99 24.67 7.46 -12.93
N LYS A 100 23.58 7.11 -12.24
CA LYS A 100 23.27 5.75 -11.78
C LYS A 100 24.26 5.22 -10.74
N GLU A 101 25.12 6.09 -10.21
CA GLU A 101 26.05 5.73 -9.14
C GLU A 101 25.28 5.40 -7.85
N VAL A 102 25.70 4.35 -7.15
CA VAL A 102 25.13 3.98 -5.87
C VAL A 102 25.59 4.97 -4.80
N LEU A 103 24.64 5.65 -4.18
CA LEU A 103 24.89 6.66 -3.14
C LEU A 103 24.80 6.06 -1.74
N GLU A 104 23.86 5.13 -1.53
CA GLU A 104 23.65 4.47 -0.26
C GLU A 104 23.21 3.03 -0.49
N GLY A 105 23.58 2.14 0.42
CA GLY A 105 23.21 0.74 0.36
C GLY A 105 24.13 -0.07 -0.54
N ASN A 106 23.77 -1.35 -0.72
CA ASN A 106 24.56 -2.29 -1.52
C ASN A 106 23.61 -3.08 -2.42
N PRO A 107 23.70 -2.89 -3.75
CA PRO A 107 22.80 -3.59 -4.70
C PRO A 107 23.02 -5.11 -4.74
N ASN A 108 24.07 -5.61 -4.13
CA ASN A 108 24.38 -7.05 -4.09
C ASN A 108 24.02 -7.70 -2.76
N GLN A 109 23.50 -6.92 -1.81
CA GLN A 109 23.18 -7.42 -0.48
C GLN A 109 21.68 -7.62 -0.32
N ASP A 110 21.29 -8.79 0.20
CA ASP A 110 19.91 -9.03 0.60
C ASP A 110 19.60 -8.33 1.91
N MET A 111 18.50 -7.59 1.92
CA MET A 111 18.01 -6.92 3.11
C MET A 111 16.80 -7.70 3.63
N TYR A 112 16.90 -8.17 4.85
CA TYR A 112 15.80 -8.86 5.55
C TYR A 112 15.04 -7.84 6.37
N MET A 113 13.76 -7.67 6.06
CA MET A 113 12.94 -6.61 6.65
C MET A 113 11.68 -7.20 7.28
N VAL A 114 11.26 -6.57 8.36
CA VAL A 114 9.99 -6.86 9.03
C VAL A 114 9.14 -5.60 8.98
N TYR A 115 7.94 -5.72 8.45
CA TYR A 115 7.00 -4.61 8.33
C TYR A 115 5.76 -4.86 9.16
N THR A 116 5.27 -3.82 9.81
CA THR A 116 3.93 -3.81 10.41
C THR A 116 3.04 -2.97 9.51
N LEU A 117 1.95 -3.56 9.04
CA LEU A 117 0.97 -2.90 8.20
C LEU A 117 -0.31 -2.72 9.01
N THR A 118 -0.84 -1.50 9.00
CA THR A 118 -2.11 -1.19 9.65
C THR A 118 -3.11 -0.82 8.57
N PHE A 119 -4.20 -1.60 8.50
CA PHE A 119 -5.31 -1.35 7.57
C PHE A 119 -6.51 -0.86 8.35
N ILE A 120 -7.26 0.06 7.77
CA ILE A 120 -8.48 0.58 8.37
C ILE A 120 -9.66 0.42 7.40
N ARG A 121 -10.84 0.34 7.99
CA ARG A 121 -12.11 0.27 7.26
C ARG A 121 -13.21 0.82 8.14
N LYS A 122 -14.25 1.39 7.54
CA LYS A 122 -15.42 1.82 8.27
C LYS A 122 -16.15 0.61 8.86
N ALA A 123 -16.55 0.71 10.12
CA ALA A 123 -17.29 -0.36 10.79
C ALA A 123 -18.61 -0.63 10.05
N GLY A 124 -18.93 -1.90 9.87
CA GLY A 124 -20.14 -2.34 9.17
C GLY A 124 -19.94 -2.59 7.68
N VAL A 125 -18.84 -2.14 7.10
CA VAL A 125 -18.49 -2.49 5.71
C VAL A 125 -18.12 -3.97 5.67
N LYS A 126 -18.65 -4.69 4.68
CA LYS A 126 -18.42 -6.12 4.53
C LYS A 126 -17.53 -6.40 3.34
N THR A 127 -16.76 -7.48 3.45
CA THR A 127 -15.98 -7.98 2.34
C THR A 127 -16.91 -8.42 1.22
N VAL A 128 -16.59 -8.02 -0.01
CA VAL A 128 -17.37 -8.38 -1.21
C VAL A 128 -16.50 -9.29 -2.07
N GLU A 129 -17.06 -10.42 -2.44
CA GLU A 129 -16.35 -11.38 -3.29
C GLU A 129 -16.07 -10.80 -4.66
N GLY A 130 -14.84 -11.00 -5.14
CA GLY A 130 -14.44 -10.53 -6.45
C GLY A 130 -14.08 -9.06 -6.54
N THR A 131 -14.10 -8.33 -5.43
CA THR A 131 -13.70 -6.92 -5.40
C THR A 131 -12.19 -6.82 -5.61
N ASP A 132 -11.80 -6.07 -6.64
CA ASP A 132 -10.40 -5.82 -6.94
C ASP A 132 -10.20 -4.33 -7.19
N LYS A 133 -9.39 -3.70 -6.35
CA LYS A 133 -9.12 -2.25 -6.44
C LYS A 133 -8.23 -1.86 -7.60
N LYS A 134 -7.61 -2.82 -8.26
CA LYS A 134 -6.72 -2.56 -9.40
C LYS A 134 -7.48 -2.33 -10.69
N SER A 135 -8.62 -2.96 -10.83
CA SER A 135 -9.37 -2.95 -12.09
C SER A 135 -10.46 -1.90 -12.05
N THR A 136 -10.94 -1.56 -13.22
CA THR A 136 -12.16 -0.77 -13.35
C THR A 136 -13.29 -1.56 -12.70
N THR A 137 -14.00 -0.94 -11.79
CA THR A 137 -15.07 -1.58 -11.04
C THR A 137 -16.19 -0.58 -10.83
N ASN A 138 -17.28 -1.07 -10.25
CA ASN A 138 -18.38 -0.19 -9.89
C ASN A 138 -18.03 0.54 -8.59
N CYS A 139 -18.31 1.86 -8.57
CA CYS A 139 -18.14 2.65 -7.37
C CYS A 139 -19.03 2.11 -6.25
N PRO A 140 -18.49 1.86 -5.04
CA PRO A 140 -19.31 1.33 -3.95
C PRO A 140 -20.43 2.27 -3.52
N ASN A 141 -20.32 3.57 -3.80
CA ASN A 141 -21.31 4.55 -3.40
C ASN A 141 -22.41 4.75 -4.44
N CYS A 142 -22.03 4.97 -5.70
CA CYS A 142 -23.02 5.29 -6.75
C CYS A 142 -23.26 4.16 -7.75
N GLY A 143 -22.45 3.11 -7.73
CA GLY A 143 -22.59 1.98 -8.64
C GLY A 143 -22.11 2.21 -10.05
N ALA A 144 -21.64 3.41 -10.39
CA ALA A 144 -21.15 3.70 -11.75
C ALA A 144 -19.86 2.95 -12.03
N PRO A 145 -19.68 2.43 -13.28
CA PRO A 145 -18.38 1.88 -13.67
C PRO A 145 -17.36 3.01 -13.70
N THR A 146 -16.25 2.85 -12.99
CA THR A 146 -15.29 3.94 -12.84
C THR A 146 -13.87 3.43 -12.66
N ASN A 147 -12.93 4.26 -13.06
CA ASN A 147 -11.54 4.14 -12.65
C ASN A 147 -11.30 5.09 -11.48
N ILE A 148 -10.45 4.65 -10.56
CA ILE A 148 -10.09 5.49 -9.44
C ILE A 148 -9.13 6.55 -9.93
N THR A 149 -9.45 7.81 -9.69
CA THR A 149 -8.59 8.93 -10.08
C THR A 149 -7.40 9.03 -9.14
N SER A 150 -6.40 9.82 -9.51
CA SER A 150 -5.22 10.04 -8.66
C SER A 150 -5.56 10.70 -7.32
N SER A 151 -6.73 11.36 -7.23
CA SER A 151 -7.20 11.92 -5.97
C SER A 151 -7.96 10.91 -5.11
N GLY A 152 -8.13 9.67 -5.60
CA GLY A 152 -8.87 8.64 -4.88
C GLY A 152 -10.38 8.84 -4.91
N LYS A 153 -10.89 9.60 -5.87
CA LYS A 153 -12.32 9.92 -5.98
C LYS A 153 -12.95 9.19 -7.16
N CYS A 154 -14.22 8.86 -7.02
CA CYS A 154 -15.04 8.43 -8.13
C CYS A 154 -15.26 9.60 -9.07
N GLU A 155 -15.03 9.41 -10.36
CA GLU A 155 -15.18 10.49 -11.34
C GLU A 155 -16.63 10.88 -11.60
N TYR A 156 -17.59 10.06 -11.18
CA TYR A 156 -19.02 10.34 -11.40
C TYR A 156 -19.69 10.97 -10.19
N CYS A 157 -19.50 10.43 -9.00
CA CYS A 157 -20.19 10.94 -7.81
C CYS A 157 -19.29 11.73 -6.87
N GLY A 158 -17.98 11.72 -7.10
CA GLY A 158 -17.03 12.46 -6.26
C GLY A 158 -16.72 11.84 -4.91
N SER A 159 -17.26 10.64 -4.61
CA SER A 159 -16.96 9.97 -3.34
C SER A 159 -15.49 9.63 -3.25
N VAL A 160 -14.89 9.88 -2.08
CA VAL A 160 -13.51 9.49 -1.79
C VAL A 160 -13.53 8.03 -1.36
N ILE A 161 -12.92 7.15 -2.15
CA ILE A 161 -13.00 5.71 -1.93
C ILE A 161 -11.76 5.13 -1.26
N THR A 162 -10.79 5.97 -0.90
CA THR A 162 -9.58 5.56 -0.20
C THR A 162 -9.52 5.96 1.26
N THR A 163 -10.67 6.37 1.83
CA THR A 163 -10.77 6.78 3.24
C THR A 163 -11.03 5.62 4.20
N GLY A 164 -11.21 4.41 3.68
CA GLY A 164 -11.60 3.26 4.49
C GLY A 164 -13.11 3.10 4.67
N GLU A 165 -13.91 3.94 4.02
CA GLU A 165 -15.38 3.87 4.15
C GLU A 165 -15.98 2.66 3.46
N TYR A 166 -15.34 2.15 2.41
CA TYR A 166 -15.91 1.09 1.57
C TYR A 166 -15.15 -0.22 1.65
N ASP A 167 -13.84 -0.17 1.91
CA ASP A 167 -13.01 -1.37 1.99
C ASP A 167 -11.71 -1.04 2.74
N TRP A 168 -10.87 -2.05 2.95
CA TRP A 168 -9.62 -1.86 3.68
C TRP A 168 -8.63 -1.00 2.91
N VAL A 169 -8.06 -0.01 3.58
CA VAL A 169 -6.95 0.80 3.06
C VAL A 169 -5.81 0.81 4.07
N LEU A 170 -4.59 0.90 3.56
CA LEU A 170 -3.39 0.98 4.39
C LEU A 170 -3.31 2.37 5.03
N SER A 171 -3.23 2.41 6.35
CA SER A 171 -3.14 3.67 7.10
C SER A 171 -1.77 3.90 7.72
N ASN A 172 -0.97 2.85 7.86
CA ASN A 172 0.39 2.96 8.38
C ASN A 172 1.23 1.79 7.89
N LEU A 173 2.51 2.07 7.65
CA LEU A 173 3.50 1.09 7.25
C LEU A 173 4.80 1.42 7.98
N GLU A 174 5.24 0.53 8.84
CA GLU A 174 6.50 0.68 9.57
C GLU A 174 7.40 -0.49 9.25
N GLY A 175 8.63 -0.20 8.86
CA GLY A 175 9.61 -1.23 8.55
C GLY A 175 10.87 -1.07 9.38
N HIS A 176 11.49 -2.22 9.72
CA HIS A 176 12.77 -2.23 10.38
C HIS A 176 13.53 -3.48 9.95
N PRO A 177 14.88 -3.46 10.03
CA PRO A 177 15.67 -4.65 9.72
C PRO A 177 15.32 -5.78 10.67
N GLY A 178 15.30 -7.01 10.12
CA GLY A 178 14.99 -8.17 10.92
C GLY A 178 15.33 -9.45 10.16
N MET A 179 15.02 -10.58 10.77
CA MET A 179 15.22 -11.88 10.13
C MET A 179 13.95 -12.70 10.11
#